data_7eed4066e41837ef11b6bb9101cd4b60
#
_entry.id   7eed4066e41837ef11b6bb9101cd4b60
#
_cell.length_a   1.000
_cell.length_b   1.000
_cell.length_c   1.000
_cell.angle_alpha   90.00
_cell.angle_beta   90.00
_cell.angle_gamma   90.00
#
_symmetry.space_group_name_H-M   'P 1'
#
loop_
_entity.id
_entity.type
_entity.pdbx_description
1 polymer ?
#
loop_
_entity_poly.entity_id
_entity_poly.type
_entity_poly.pdbx_seq_one_letter_code
_entity_poly.pdbx_strand_id
1 'polypeptide(L)'
;MKFAMYGSGAAGSVFASYLRKGGADIILIDRYEAHMKKVAEEGMHFTIHQEEDGGYKDYDYQLKGFRTYTTAADAAAAEGKVDVIIYMTKATQLEQAIQDSMPVVGDTTVAVSLINGLGNDDNLFKVFPKERCIIGSGVLGTALPEPAHCVSTPAGGVQMNFGGAVRSELTDAACAEMLKCYREGGCDAYWRDGEPGTDNNIYKFIWKKVCVNATVNTVCAVLRLKIGEVEADPFGQWLFHSVIRETCAVATAKGVPMDADEFIAHDHKDIVTNIADYYPSMCQDMLFNHRQTEIDVLNGKIAEYGEQLGIDTPVCKVLSQVVRCIQGNYDKQYLK
;
A
#
# COMPACT_ATOMS: atom_id res chain seq x y z
N MET A 1 8.29 -5.72 21.38
CA MET A 1 7.13 -4.86 21.10
C MET A 1 5.91 -5.71 20.80
N LYS A 2 4.72 -5.30 21.30
CA LYS A 2 3.44 -5.91 20.96
C LYS A 2 2.83 -5.16 19.77
N PHE A 3 2.58 -5.89 18.69
CA PHE A 3 1.96 -5.36 17.47
C PHE A 3 0.47 -5.68 17.41
N ALA A 4 -0.31 -4.79 16.80
CA ALA A 4 -1.66 -5.09 16.33
C ALA A 4 -1.73 -4.87 14.81
N MET A 5 -2.21 -5.84 14.05
CA MET A 5 -2.62 -5.68 12.66
C MET A 5 -4.12 -5.38 12.64
N TYR A 6 -4.49 -4.16 12.27
CA TYR A 6 -5.88 -3.74 12.11
C TYR A 6 -6.27 -3.80 10.62
N GLY A 7 -7.14 -4.75 10.30
CA GLY A 7 -7.42 -5.16 8.92
C GLY A 7 -6.56 -6.35 8.49
N SER A 8 -7.13 -7.54 8.60
CA SER A 8 -6.47 -8.82 8.27
C SER A 8 -7.05 -9.43 7.00
N GLY A 9 -7.30 -8.60 5.98
CA GLY A 9 -7.57 -9.05 4.62
C GLY A 9 -6.32 -9.65 3.96
N ALA A 10 -6.29 -9.75 2.63
CA ALA A 10 -5.16 -10.35 1.91
C ALA A 10 -3.80 -9.74 2.32
N ALA A 11 -3.66 -8.42 2.19
CA ALA A 11 -2.41 -7.73 2.50
C ALA A 11 -2.10 -7.77 4.00
N GLY A 12 -3.07 -7.50 4.87
CA GLY A 12 -2.86 -7.53 6.32
C GLY A 12 -2.44 -8.91 6.82
N SER A 13 -3.05 -9.98 6.30
CA SER A 13 -2.66 -11.36 6.65
C SER A 13 -1.25 -11.70 6.18
N VAL A 14 -0.86 -11.30 4.96
CA VAL A 14 0.49 -11.52 4.44
C VAL A 14 1.53 -10.76 5.28
N PHE A 15 1.31 -9.49 5.56
CA PHE A 15 2.27 -8.70 6.34
C PHE A 15 2.36 -9.16 7.80
N ALA A 16 1.22 -9.53 8.40
CA ALA A 16 1.22 -10.13 9.73
C ALA A 16 1.96 -11.49 9.75
N SER A 17 1.85 -12.27 8.68
CA SER A 17 2.56 -13.55 8.56
C SER A 17 4.06 -13.38 8.48
N TYR A 18 4.55 -12.41 7.71
CA TYR A 18 5.98 -12.09 7.71
C TYR A 18 6.48 -11.64 9.09
N LEU A 19 5.76 -10.72 9.75
CA LEU A 19 6.09 -10.28 11.11
C LEU A 19 6.10 -11.45 12.10
N ARG A 20 5.07 -12.30 12.07
CA ARG A 20 4.95 -13.45 12.96
C ARG A 20 6.04 -14.48 12.72
N LYS A 21 6.36 -14.78 11.44
CA LYS A 21 7.44 -15.67 11.05
C LYS A 21 8.80 -15.15 11.54
N GLY A 22 8.98 -13.83 11.56
CA GLY A 22 10.15 -13.16 12.13
C GLY A 22 10.12 -12.96 13.66
N GLY A 23 9.19 -13.61 14.36
CA GLY A 23 9.15 -13.65 15.83
C GLY A 23 8.38 -12.53 16.52
N ALA A 24 7.66 -11.67 15.77
CA ALA A 24 6.86 -10.60 16.36
C ALA A 24 5.75 -11.15 17.29
N ASP A 25 5.55 -10.47 18.42
CA ASP A 25 4.36 -10.62 19.25
C ASP A 25 3.22 -9.79 18.63
N ILE A 26 2.31 -10.46 17.90
CA ILE A 26 1.30 -9.79 17.08
C ILE A 26 -0.10 -10.32 17.34
N ILE A 27 -1.06 -9.41 17.45
CA ILE A 27 -2.50 -9.70 17.46
C ILE A 27 -3.13 -9.25 16.14
N LEU A 28 -4.20 -9.92 15.72
CA LEU A 28 -4.99 -9.57 14.55
C LEU A 28 -6.35 -9.04 14.98
N ILE A 29 -6.78 -7.94 14.37
CA ILE A 29 -8.10 -7.34 14.60
C ILE A 29 -8.78 -7.16 13.25
N ASP A 30 -9.83 -7.93 12.98
CA ASP A 30 -10.61 -7.82 11.74
C ASP A 30 -12.05 -8.31 11.97
N ARG A 31 -13.02 -7.61 11.39
CA ARG A 31 -14.45 -7.97 11.46
C ARG A 31 -14.83 -9.25 10.71
N TYR A 32 -13.91 -9.85 9.94
CA TYR A 32 -14.14 -11.10 9.21
C TYR A 32 -14.06 -12.30 10.18
N GLU A 33 -15.16 -12.57 10.88
CA GLU A 33 -15.25 -13.58 11.94
C GLU A 33 -14.74 -14.96 11.52
N ALA A 34 -15.13 -15.45 10.34
CA ALA A 34 -14.73 -16.79 9.87
C ALA A 34 -13.20 -16.88 9.72
N HIS A 35 -12.56 -15.82 9.25
CA HIS A 35 -11.11 -15.75 9.14
C HIS A 35 -10.45 -15.71 10.52
N MET A 36 -10.90 -14.81 11.40
CA MET A 36 -10.35 -14.68 12.76
C MET A 36 -10.49 -15.97 13.57
N LYS A 37 -11.65 -16.64 13.50
CA LYS A 37 -11.88 -17.91 14.17
C LYS A 37 -10.93 -18.99 13.67
N LYS A 38 -10.84 -19.17 12.34
CA LYS A 38 -9.99 -20.21 11.76
C LYS A 38 -8.51 -19.99 12.06
N VAL A 39 -8.04 -18.72 12.05
CA VAL A 39 -6.66 -18.37 12.44
C VAL A 39 -6.40 -18.67 13.91
N ALA A 40 -7.36 -18.42 14.82
CA ALA A 40 -7.23 -18.75 16.24
C ALA A 40 -7.10 -20.26 16.48
N GLU A 41 -7.89 -21.05 15.78
CA GLU A 41 -7.96 -22.51 15.95
C GLU A 41 -6.80 -23.25 15.28
N GLU A 42 -6.49 -22.91 14.05
CA GLU A 42 -5.54 -23.64 13.20
C GLU A 42 -4.20 -22.92 13.00
N GLY A 43 -4.17 -21.60 13.19
CA GLY A 43 -3.07 -20.74 12.77
C GLY A 43 -3.24 -20.21 11.34
N MET A 44 -2.26 -19.52 10.80
CA MET A 44 -2.26 -18.99 9.45
C MET A 44 -1.46 -19.91 8.52
N HIS A 45 -2.09 -20.45 7.49
CA HIS A 45 -1.40 -21.03 6.34
C HIS A 45 -0.87 -19.89 5.48
N PHE A 46 0.45 -19.78 5.39
CA PHE A 46 1.14 -18.70 4.68
C PHE A 46 1.96 -19.29 3.55
N THR A 47 1.59 -19.00 2.30
CA THR A 47 2.30 -19.42 1.10
C THR A 47 3.08 -18.25 0.53
N ILE A 48 4.36 -18.45 0.23
CA ILE A 48 5.18 -17.53 -0.57
C ILE A 48 5.30 -18.15 -1.96
N HIS A 49 4.66 -17.52 -2.95
CA HIS A 49 4.68 -17.89 -4.36
C HIS A 49 5.82 -17.14 -5.05
N GLN A 50 7.01 -17.72 -5.06
CA GLN A 50 8.24 -17.08 -5.49
C GLN A 50 8.62 -17.48 -6.91
N GLU A 51 9.02 -16.50 -7.73
CA GLU A 51 9.59 -16.76 -9.05
C GLU A 51 11.04 -17.25 -8.91
N GLU A 52 11.32 -18.42 -9.48
CA GLU A 52 12.65 -19.04 -9.52
C GLU A 52 12.87 -19.72 -10.87
N ASP A 53 14.05 -19.55 -11.50
CA ASP A 53 14.51 -20.26 -12.69
C ASP A 53 13.49 -20.36 -13.83
N GLY A 54 12.70 -19.30 -14.07
CA GLY A 54 11.71 -19.22 -15.14
C GLY A 54 10.37 -19.89 -14.85
N GLY A 55 10.10 -20.20 -13.58
CA GLY A 55 8.82 -20.70 -13.08
C GLY A 55 8.48 -20.14 -11.72
N TYR A 56 7.44 -20.68 -11.10
CA TYR A 56 7.05 -20.34 -9.74
C TYR A 56 7.19 -21.55 -8.81
N LYS A 57 7.58 -21.27 -7.57
CA LYS A 57 7.65 -22.27 -6.50
C LYS A 57 6.97 -21.77 -5.25
N ASP A 58 6.17 -22.64 -4.65
CA ASP A 58 5.46 -22.35 -3.42
C ASP A 58 6.25 -22.82 -2.20
N TYR A 59 6.35 -21.92 -1.22
CA TYR A 59 6.92 -22.19 0.10
C TYR A 59 5.81 -22.02 1.13
N ASP A 60 5.39 -23.12 1.74
CA ASP A 60 4.27 -23.17 2.67
C ASP A 60 4.73 -23.17 4.12
N TYR A 61 4.07 -22.38 4.94
CA TYR A 61 4.31 -22.25 6.37
C TYR A 61 3.00 -22.33 7.14
N GLN A 62 2.97 -23.12 8.21
CA GLN A 62 1.88 -23.11 9.17
C GLN A 62 2.27 -22.28 10.39
N LEU A 63 1.84 -21.03 10.45
CA LEU A 63 2.19 -20.08 11.48
C LEU A 63 1.15 -20.14 12.61
N LYS A 64 1.59 -20.43 13.83
CA LYS A 64 0.76 -20.49 15.03
C LYS A 64 1.01 -19.32 15.98
N GLY A 65 0.13 -19.19 16.98
CA GLY A 65 0.30 -18.22 18.07
C GLY A 65 -0.19 -16.81 17.71
N PHE A 66 -1.03 -16.67 16.70
CA PHE A 66 -1.82 -15.46 16.52
C PHE A 66 -2.93 -15.41 17.57
N ARG A 67 -3.13 -14.28 18.20
CA ARG A 67 -4.31 -13.95 18.98
C ARG A 67 -5.18 -13.07 18.11
N THR A 68 -6.46 -13.41 17.98
CA THR A 68 -7.36 -12.81 17.01
C THR A 68 -8.60 -12.26 17.69
N TYR A 69 -9.06 -11.11 17.23
CA TYR A 69 -10.21 -10.40 17.78
C TYR A 69 -11.05 -9.81 16.65
N THR A 70 -12.36 -9.77 16.84
CA THR A 70 -13.26 -9.13 15.87
C THR A 70 -13.45 -7.65 16.16
N THR A 71 -13.15 -7.21 17.37
CA THR A 71 -13.19 -5.79 17.76
C THR A 71 -11.94 -5.37 18.53
N ALA A 72 -11.59 -4.09 18.47
CA ALA A 72 -10.50 -3.56 19.28
C ALA A 72 -10.86 -3.50 20.78
N ALA A 73 -12.16 -3.46 21.15
CA ALA A 73 -12.59 -3.48 22.54
C ALA A 73 -12.28 -4.85 23.18
N ASP A 74 -12.58 -5.95 22.48
CA ASP A 74 -12.27 -7.30 22.98
C ASP A 74 -10.74 -7.52 23.05
N ALA A 75 -10.01 -7.03 22.03
CA ALA A 75 -8.55 -7.04 22.03
C ALA A 75 -7.99 -6.27 23.24
N ALA A 76 -8.50 -5.08 23.55
CA ALA A 76 -8.06 -4.28 24.69
C ALA A 76 -8.36 -4.94 26.03
N ALA A 77 -9.52 -5.59 26.16
CA ALA A 77 -9.89 -6.31 27.38
C ALA A 77 -8.95 -7.49 27.66
N ALA A 78 -8.50 -8.19 26.62
CA ALA A 78 -7.62 -9.36 26.74
C ALA A 78 -6.12 -9.00 26.81
N GLU A 79 -5.67 -8.01 26.04
CA GLU A 79 -4.27 -7.73 25.77
C GLU A 79 -3.76 -6.41 26.35
N GLY A 80 -4.68 -5.49 26.68
CA GLY A 80 -4.34 -4.10 27.02
C GLY A 80 -3.94 -3.28 25.81
N LYS A 81 -3.07 -2.30 26.01
CA LYS A 81 -2.56 -1.42 24.96
C LYS A 81 -1.44 -2.11 24.16
N VAL A 82 -1.29 -1.70 22.92
CA VAL A 82 -0.22 -2.18 22.03
C VAL A 82 0.87 -1.12 21.85
N ASP A 83 2.08 -1.56 21.51
CA ASP A 83 3.19 -0.64 21.24
C ASP A 83 3.09 -0.09 19.80
N VAL A 84 2.67 -0.92 18.86
CA VAL A 84 2.56 -0.57 17.44
C VAL A 84 1.23 -1.08 16.91
N ILE A 85 0.47 -0.20 16.23
CA ILE A 85 -0.73 -0.58 15.48
C ILE A 85 -0.52 -0.33 14.00
N ILE A 86 -0.71 -1.37 13.17
CA ILE A 86 -0.53 -1.34 11.72
C ILE A 86 -1.90 -1.41 11.05
N TYR A 87 -2.25 -0.38 10.30
CA TYR A 87 -3.49 -0.32 9.54
C TYR A 87 -3.29 -0.88 8.13
N MET A 88 -4.06 -1.91 7.79
CA MET A 88 -4.10 -2.58 6.49
C MET A 88 -5.54 -2.75 5.97
N THR A 89 -6.37 -1.78 6.21
CA THR A 89 -7.72 -1.67 5.65
C THR A 89 -7.68 -1.11 4.23
N LYS A 90 -8.83 -1.00 3.58
CA LYS A 90 -8.93 -0.15 2.39
C LYS A 90 -8.76 1.31 2.81
N ALA A 91 -8.13 2.13 1.95
CA ALA A 91 -7.90 3.56 2.22
C ALA A 91 -9.18 4.32 2.60
N THR A 92 -10.30 4.00 1.95
CA THR A 92 -11.63 4.56 2.24
C THR A 92 -12.18 4.20 3.63
N GLN A 93 -11.61 3.22 4.31
CA GLN A 93 -12.03 2.76 5.63
C GLN A 93 -11.04 3.16 6.74
N LEU A 94 -9.91 3.77 6.38
CA LEU A 94 -8.83 4.05 7.33
C LEU A 94 -9.27 4.99 8.45
N GLU A 95 -9.99 6.06 8.15
CA GLU A 95 -10.45 7.03 9.16
C GLU A 95 -11.33 6.35 10.21
N GLN A 96 -12.29 5.53 9.79
CA GLN A 96 -13.12 4.76 10.70
C GLN A 96 -12.32 3.72 11.49
N ALA A 97 -11.39 3.03 10.82
CA ALA A 97 -10.52 2.04 11.48
C ALA A 97 -9.66 2.66 12.58
N ILE A 98 -9.17 3.88 12.38
CA ILE A 98 -8.44 4.62 13.41
C ILE A 98 -9.33 4.87 14.63
N GLN A 99 -10.56 5.36 14.44
CA GLN A 99 -11.50 5.61 15.53
C GLN A 99 -11.87 4.32 16.27
N ASP A 100 -12.19 3.26 15.54
CA ASP A 100 -12.58 1.97 16.12
C ASP A 100 -11.44 1.31 16.90
N SER A 101 -10.18 1.60 16.55
CA SER A 101 -9.00 1.01 17.17
C SER A 101 -8.55 1.66 18.49
N MET A 102 -9.12 2.81 18.88
CA MET A 102 -8.70 3.56 20.07
C MET A 102 -8.68 2.75 21.37
N PRO A 103 -9.54 1.73 21.59
CA PRO A 103 -9.43 0.89 22.78
C PRO A 103 -8.07 0.25 23.01
N VAL A 104 -7.32 -0.13 21.95
CA VAL A 104 -5.97 -0.73 22.05
C VAL A 104 -4.84 0.30 21.97
N VAL A 105 -5.15 1.57 21.70
CA VAL A 105 -4.15 2.65 21.55
C VAL A 105 -3.85 3.28 22.91
N GLY A 106 -2.55 3.38 23.24
CA GLY A 106 -2.03 4.08 24.42
C GLY A 106 -1.29 5.37 24.05
N ASP A 107 -0.76 6.05 25.06
CA ASP A 107 -0.08 7.35 24.89
C ASP A 107 1.24 7.24 24.10
N THR A 108 1.85 6.07 24.06
CA THR A 108 3.10 5.81 23.35
C THR A 108 2.92 4.89 22.12
N THR A 109 1.70 4.47 21.84
CA THR A 109 1.43 3.60 20.68
C THR A 109 1.82 4.30 19.38
N VAL A 110 2.62 3.65 18.57
CA VAL A 110 3.00 4.11 17.23
C VAL A 110 1.97 3.61 16.21
N ALA A 111 1.41 4.53 15.44
CA ALA A 111 0.45 4.24 14.38
C ALA A 111 1.15 4.09 13.03
N VAL A 112 0.91 3.00 12.33
CA VAL A 112 1.55 2.66 11.06
C VAL A 112 0.49 2.51 9.98
N SER A 113 0.66 3.18 8.85
CA SER A 113 -0.12 2.90 7.64
C SER A 113 0.80 2.35 6.54
N LEU A 114 0.52 1.13 6.08
CA LEU A 114 1.18 0.51 4.93
C LEU A 114 0.26 0.45 3.71
N ILE A 115 -0.81 1.23 3.73
CA ILE A 115 -1.83 1.30 2.68
C ILE A 115 -1.28 2.08 1.47
N ASN A 116 -1.51 1.57 0.27
CA ASN A 116 -1.11 2.24 -0.97
C ASN A 116 -1.80 3.60 -1.15
N GLY A 117 -1.14 4.48 -1.90
CA GLY A 117 -1.68 5.78 -2.29
C GLY A 117 -1.35 6.92 -1.32
N LEU A 118 -1.90 8.09 -1.61
CA LEU A 118 -1.71 9.34 -0.86
C LEU A 118 -2.83 9.58 0.14
N GLY A 119 -2.57 10.44 1.14
CA GLY A 119 -3.55 10.91 2.13
C GLY A 119 -3.77 9.96 3.31
N ASN A 120 -3.08 8.82 3.36
CA ASN A 120 -3.15 7.91 4.52
C ASN A 120 -2.51 8.54 5.76
N ASP A 121 -1.44 9.29 5.59
CA ASP A 121 -0.77 10.08 6.62
C ASP A 121 -1.66 11.23 7.13
N ASP A 122 -2.37 11.93 6.24
CA ASP A 122 -3.33 12.96 6.63
C ASP A 122 -4.40 12.41 7.59
N ASN A 123 -4.86 11.16 7.37
CA ASN A 123 -5.83 10.52 8.27
C ASN A 123 -5.20 10.13 9.63
N LEU A 124 -3.95 9.65 9.63
CA LEU A 124 -3.24 9.39 10.89
C LEU A 124 -3.04 10.67 11.69
N PHE A 125 -2.64 11.79 11.06
CA PHE A 125 -2.32 13.06 11.72
C PHE A 125 -3.54 13.76 12.33
N LYS A 126 -4.77 13.37 11.96
CA LYS A 126 -6.00 13.83 12.65
C LYS A 126 -6.09 13.34 14.10
N VAL A 127 -5.43 12.24 14.43
CA VAL A 127 -5.55 11.55 15.71
C VAL A 127 -4.22 11.39 16.44
N PHE A 128 -3.14 11.14 15.69
CA PHE A 128 -1.81 10.88 16.23
C PHE A 128 -0.86 12.04 15.93
N PRO A 129 0.00 12.43 16.88
CA PRO A 129 1.11 13.34 16.57
C PRO A 129 2.06 12.67 15.57
N LYS A 130 2.65 13.47 14.68
CA LYS A 130 3.54 12.97 13.60
C LYS A 130 4.71 12.15 14.10
N GLU A 131 5.19 12.46 15.30
CA GLU A 131 6.27 11.77 16.02
C GLU A 131 5.91 10.34 16.45
N ARG A 132 4.64 9.96 16.27
CA ARG A 132 4.14 8.60 16.52
C ARG A 132 3.55 7.95 15.27
N CYS A 133 3.83 8.50 14.09
CA CYS A 133 3.31 7.99 12.83
C CYS A 133 4.42 7.42 11.97
N ILE A 134 4.21 6.22 11.47
CA ILE A 134 5.01 5.56 10.44
C ILE A 134 4.14 5.40 9.20
N ILE A 135 4.70 5.71 8.05
CA ILE A 135 4.07 5.48 6.75
C ILE A 135 4.91 4.53 5.93
N GLY A 136 4.29 3.82 5.01
CA GLY A 136 5.00 2.88 4.17
C GLY A 136 4.13 2.28 3.08
N SER A 137 4.73 1.39 2.33
CA SER A 137 4.03 0.65 1.28
C SER A 137 4.75 -0.65 0.94
N GLY A 138 3.97 -1.71 0.71
CA GLY A 138 4.47 -2.97 0.17
C GLY A 138 4.50 -2.97 -1.35
N VAL A 139 5.45 -3.71 -1.91
CA VAL A 139 5.60 -3.94 -3.36
C VAL A 139 5.60 -5.45 -3.58
N LEU A 140 4.44 -6.07 -3.38
CA LEU A 140 4.24 -7.52 -3.57
C LEU A 140 2.76 -7.81 -3.81
N GLY A 141 2.49 -8.90 -4.51
CA GLY A 141 1.14 -9.42 -4.67
C GLY A 141 0.64 -10.06 -3.38
N THR A 142 -0.64 -9.90 -3.09
CA THR A 142 -1.28 -10.51 -1.92
C THR A 142 -2.61 -11.14 -2.28
N ALA A 143 -2.89 -12.34 -1.78
CA ALA A 143 -4.18 -12.99 -1.94
C ALA A 143 -4.63 -13.63 -0.61
N LEU A 144 -5.94 -13.79 -0.45
CA LEU A 144 -6.59 -14.52 0.63
C LEU A 144 -7.58 -15.51 -0.01
N PRO A 145 -7.10 -16.65 -0.52
CA PRO A 145 -7.93 -17.61 -1.25
C PRO A 145 -9.09 -18.15 -0.41
N GLU A 146 -8.84 -18.37 0.87
CA GLU A 146 -9.83 -18.82 1.85
C GLU A 146 -9.48 -18.32 3.26
N PRO A 147 -10.40 -18.40 4.24
CA PRO A 147 -10.09 -18.08 5.63
C PRO A 147 -8.85 -18.80 6.15
N ALA A 148 -7.97 -18.08 6.85
CA ALA A 148 -6.69 -18.53 7.40
C ALA A 148 -5.65 -19.01 6.36
N HIS A 149 -5.83 -18.72 5.06
CA HIS A 149 -4.81 -18.98 4.04
C HIS A 149 -4.49 -17.68 3.28
N CYS A 150 -3.28 -17.20 3.40
CA CYS A 150 -2.79 -16.03 2.66
C CYS A 150 -1.60 -16.38 1.79
N VAL A 151 -1.54 -15.73 0.62
CA VAL A 151 -0.48 -15.93 -0.37
C VAL A 151 0.23 -14.63 -0.64
N SER A 152 1.56 -14.65 -0.54
CA SER A 152 2.45 -13.58 -0.95
C SER A 152 3.08 -13.92 -2.29
N THR A 153 3.05 -12.99 -3.24
CA THR A 153 3.80 -13.08 -4.49
C THR A 153 4.81 -11.94 -4.54
N PRO A 154 6.04 -12.17 -4.04
CA PRO A 154 7.08 -11.16 -4.07
C PRO A 154 7.45 -10.81 -5.51
N ALA A 155 7.46 -9.51 -5.84
CA ALA A 155 8.20 -9.03 -6.99
C ALA A 155 9.68 -8.90 -6.61
N GLY A 156 10.58 -8.98 -7.56
CA GLY A 156 12.01 -8.81 -7.29
C GLY A 156 12.33 -7.50 -6.57
N GLY A 157 13.39 -7.48 -5.75
CA GLY A 157 13.83 -6.31 -4.99
C GLY A 157 13.13 -6.11 -3.65
N VAL A 158 13.20 -4.87 -3.12
CA VAL A 158 12.65 -4.51 -1.80
C VAL A 158 11.13 -4.58 -1.80
N GLN A 159 10.57 -5.44 -0.96
CA GLN A 159 9.14 -5.76 -0.91
C GLN A 159 8.36 -4.86 0.05
N MET A 160 9.01 -4.33 1.09
CA MET A 160 8.41 -3.45 2.07
C MET A 160 9.28 -2.22 2.31
N ASN A 161 8.69 -1.04 2.20
CA ASN A 161 9.36 0.22 2.52
C ASN A 161 8.53 0.98 3.55
N PHE A 162 9.17 1.49 4.60
CA PHE A 162 8.52 2.29 5.64
C PHE A 162 9.51 3.22 6.31
N GLY A 163 8.97 4.25 6.99
CA GLY A 163 9.75 5.21 7.76
C GLY A 163 8.85 6.09 8.62
N GLY A 164 9.41 6.73 9.62
CA GLY A 164 8.70 7.71 10.43
C GLY A 164 8.26 8.91 9.59
N ALA A 165 7.04 9.38 9.79
CA ALA A 165 6.58 10.63 9.19
C ALA A 165 7.45 11.81 9.65
N VAL A 166 7.85 11.76 10.91
CA VAL A 166 8.92 12.55 11.53
C VAL A 166 9.74 11.58 12.38
N ARG A 167 11.05 11.76 12.41
CA ARG A 167 11.92 10.94 13.26
C ARG A 167 11.70 11.26 14.73
N SER A 168 11.56 10.23 15.54
CA SER A 168 11.46 10.28 16.99
C SER A 168 12.01 8.99 17.59
N GLU A 169 12.31 8.97 18.90
CA GLU A 169 12.70 7.73 19.58
C GLU A 169 11.66 6.62 19.43
N LEU A 170 10.37 6.97 19.45
CA LEU A 170 9.27 6.00 19.30
C LEU A 170 9.21 5.42 17.87
N THR A 171 9.22 6.28 16.85
CA THR A 171 9.19 5.81 15.46
C THR A 171 10.45 5.05 15.08
N ASP A 172 11.62 5.49 15.54
CA ASP A 172 12.89 4.82 15.27
C ASP A 172 12.95 3.43 15.92
N ALA A 173 12.49 3.32 17.18
CA ALA A 173 12.43 2.00 17.85
C ALA A 173 11.43 1.06 17.17
N ALA A 174 10.26 1.56 16.76
CA ALA A 174 9.25 0.77 16.05
C ALA A 174 9.75 0.35 14.65
N CYS A 175 10.39 1.25 13.90
CA CYS A 175 10.99 0.94 12.60
C CYS A 175 12.08 -0.12 12.71
N ALA A 176 12.95 -0.04 13.71
CA ALA A 176 14.02 -1.01 13.92
C ALA A 176 13.47 -2.41 14.20
N GLU A 177 12.44 -2.52 15.06
CA GLU A 177 11.81 -3.81 15.37
C GLU A 177 11.02 -4.35 14.17
N MET A 178 10.28 -3.50 13.44
CA MET A 178 9.61 -3.89 12.20
C MET A 178 10.60 -4.41 11.16
N LEU A 179 11.71 -3.70 10.94
CA LEU A 179 12.76 -4.09 9.99
C LEU A 179 13.33 -5.46 10.32
N LYS A 180 13.67 -5.67 11.59
CA LYS A 180 14.17 -6.95 12.10
C LYS A 180 13.16 -8.07 11.82
N CYS A 181 11.91 -7.91 12.28
CA CYS A 181 10.90 -8.95 12.14
C CYS A 181 10.55 -9.25 10.67
N TYR A 182 10.44 -8.24 9.81
CA TYR A 182 10.19 -8.47 8.38
C TYR A 182 11.33 -9.26 7.73
N ARG A 183 12.60 -8.87 7.97
CA ARG A 183 13.76 -9.54 7.38
C ARG A 183 13.94 -10.97 7.91
N GLU A 184 13.83 -11.18 9.21
CA GLU A 184 13.85 -12.53 9.82
C GLU A 184 12.68 -13.39 9.33
N GLY A 185 11.53 -12.78 9.01
CA GLY A 185 10.39 -13.41 8.37
C GLY A 185 10.60 -13.78 6.90
N GLY A 186 11.64 -13.25 6.26
CA GLY A 186 11.95 -13.47 4.85
C GLY A 186 11.32 -12.47 3.89
N CYS A 187 10.85 -11.32 4.41
CA CYS A 187 10.42 -10.17 3.60
C CYS A 187 11.59 -9.20 3.44
N ASP A 188 11.98 -8.91 2.20
CA ASP A 188 12.99 -7.88 1.97
C ASP A 188 12.38 -6.51 2.28
N ALA A 189 12.79 -5.97 3.42
CA ALA A 189 12.27 -4.73 3.98
C ALA A 189 13.36 -3.66 4.06
N TYR A 190 12.96 -2.41 3.84
CA TYR A 190 13.85 -1.27 3.90
C TYR A 190 13.26 -0.14 4.77
N TRP A 191 14.04 0.30 5.76
CA TRP A 191 13.70 1.46 6.56
C TRP A 191 14.25 2.71 5.89
N ARG A 192 13.34 3.59 5.45
CA ARG A 192 13.60 4.85 4.76
C ARG A 192 13.74 5.98 5.77
N ASP A 193 14.94 6.17 6.30
CA ASP A 193 15.27 7.13 7.36
C ASP A 193 16.05 8.38 6.89
N GLY A 194 16.18 8.53 5.57
CA GLY A 194 16.89 9.65 4.96
C GLY A 194 16.21 11.00 5.20
N GLU A 195 17.01 12.07 5.08
CA GLU A 195 16.54 13.44 5.18
C GLU A 195 15.44 13.75 4.13
N PRO A 196 14.52 14.68 4.44
CA PRO A 196 13.48 15.10 3.50
C PRO A 196 14.06 15.47 2.13
N GLY A 197 13.44 14.96 1.06
CA GLY A 197 13.86 15.19 -0.32
C GLY A 197 14.94 14.24 -0.87
N THR A 198 15.61 13.45 -0.03
CA THR A 198 16.55 12.42 -0.49
C THR A 198 15.83 11.14 -0.95
N ASP A 199 16.45 10.34 -1.81
CA ASP A 199 15.87 9.07 -2.29
C ASP A 199 15.68 8.03 -1.19
N ASN A 200 16.38 8.16 -0.07
CA ASN A 200 16.18 7.33 1.11
C ASN A 200 15.06 7.82 2.04
N ASN A 201 14.38 8.89 1.70
CA ASN A 201 13.23 9.39 2.47
C ASN A 201 11.96 8.65 2.10
N ILE A 202 11.12 8.30 3.09
CA ILE A 202 9.90 7.53 2.87
C ILE A 202 8.89 8.28 2.00
N TYR A 203 8.76 9.60 2.14
CA TYR A 203 7.86 10.40 1.30
C TYR A 203 8.29 10.40 -0.16
N LYS A 204 9.60 10.50 -0.43
CA LYS A 204 10.13 10.42 -1.80
C LYS A 204 9.80 9.07 -2.42
N PHE A 205 9.95 7.98 -1.66
CA PHE A 205 9.57 6.63 -2.11
C PHE A 205 8.06 6.54 -2.42
N ILE A 206 7.20 7.02 -1.51
CA ILE A 206 5.74 6.97 -1.71
C ILE A 206 5.33 7.77 -2.94
N TRP A 207 5.84 9.00 -3.09
CA TRP A 207 5.51 9.84 -4.24
C TRP A 207 6.02 9.27 -5.56
N LYS A 208 7.24 8.68 -5.61
CA LYS A 208 7.72 7.96 -6.79
C LYS A 208 6.80 6.79 -7.14
N LYS A 209 6.42 5.97 -6.17
CA LYS A 209 5.48 4.85 -6.37
C LYS A 209 4.10 5.32 -6.84
N VAL A 210 3.57 6.38 -6.24
CA VAL A 210 2.29 6.95 -6.67
C VAL A 210 2.38 7.53 -8.08
N CYS A 211 3.46 8.19 -8.43
CA CYS A 211 3.69 8.69 -9.79
C CYS A 211 3.63 7.56 -10.83
N VAL A 212 4.31 6.44 -10.54
CA VAL A 212 4.21 5.23 -11.38
C VAL A 212 2.78 4.74 -11.49
N ASN A 213 2.12 4.52 -10.35
CA ASN A 213 0.77 3.94 -10.34
C ASN A 213 -0.28 4.87 -10.98
N ALA A 214 -0.23 6.16 -10.69
CA ALA A 214 -1.14 7.14 -11.29
C ALA A 214 -0.96 7.25 -12.82
N THR A 215 0.25 7.00 -13.29
CA THR A 215 0.60 7.01 -14.71
C THR A 215 0.19 5.70 -15.38
N VAL A 216 0.94 4.63 -15.13
CA VAL A 216 0.75 3.38 -15.91
C VAL A 216 -0.53 2.64 -15.54
N ASN A 217 -0.89 2.55 -14.24
CA ASN A 217 -2.08 1.79 -13.86
C ASN A 217 -3.35 2.43 -14.41
N THR A 218 -3.47 3.76 -14.27
CA THR A 218 -4.69 4.48 -14.65
C THR A 218 -4.83 4.60 -16.16
N VAL A 219 -3.78 5.03 -16.86
CA VAL A 219 -3.86 5.25 -18.31
C VAL A 219 -4.07 3.94 -19.05
N CYS A 220 -3.30 2.88 -18.70
CA CYS A 220 -3.48 1.56 -19.31
C CYS A 220 -4.88 0.98 -19.05
N ALA A 221 -5.44 1.17 -17.86
CA ALA A 221 -6.78 0.68 -17.53
C ALA A 221 -7.88 1.39 -18.35
N VAL A 222 -7.76 2.71 -18.53
CA VAL A 222 -8.71 3.49 -19.34
C VAL A 222 -8.61 3.13 -20.83
N LEU A 223 -7.38 2.98 -21.33
CA LEU A 223 -7.13 2.64 -22.73
C LEU A 223 -7.30 1.14 -23.03
N ARG A 224 -7.29 0.28 -22.00
CA ARG A 224 -7.30 -1.20 -22.12
C ARG A 224 -6.11 -1.75 -22.89
N LEU A 225 -4.95 -1.12 -22.73
CA LEU A 225 -3.71 -1.45 -23.40
C LEU A 225 -2.64 -1.85 -22.38
N LYS A 226 -1.67 -2.63 -22.84
CA LYS A 226 -0.46 -2.91 -22.07
C LYS A 226 0.45 -1.67 -22.01
N ILE A 227 1.37 -1.66 -21.07
CA ILE A 227 2.28 -0.52 -20.85
C ILE A 227 3.06 -0.14 -22.12
N GLY A 228 3.69 -1.13 -22.77
CA GLY A 228 4.47 -0.89 -23.99
C GLY A 228 3.63 -0.45 -25.19
N GLU A 229 2.37 -0.87 -25.27
CA GLU A 229 1.45 -0.44 -26.32
C GLU A 229 1.07 1.03 -26.18
N VAL A 230 0.84 1.49 -24.92
CA VAL A 230 0.58 2.90 -24.61
C VAL A 230 1.83 3.75 -24.89
N GLU A 231 3.00 3.29 -24.47
CA GLU A 231 4.27 4.03 -24.69
C GLU A 231 4.64 4.15 -26.17
N ALA A 232 4.32 3.16 -26.98
CA ALA A 232 4.61 3.17 -28.42
C ALA A 232 3.72 4.13 -29.22
N ASP A 233 2.58 4.55 -28.66
CA ASP A 233 1.65 5.50 -29.27
C ASP A 233 1.94 6.93 -28.80
N PRO A 234 2.14 7.92 -29.70
CA PRO A 234 2.49 9.28 -29.30
C PRO A 234 1.42 9.99 -28.44
N PHE A 235 0.15 9.63 -28.56
CA PHE A 235 -0.92 10.18 -27.72
C PHE A 235 -0.96 9.50 -26.36
N GLY A 236 -0.67 8.18 -26.31
CA GLY A 236 -0.50 7.42 -25.08
C GLY A 236 0.68 7.93 -24.26
N GLN A 237 1.83 8.10 -24.90
CA GLN A 237 3.03 8.68 -24.29
C GLN A 237 2.78 10.09 -23.75
N TRP A 238 2.03 10.91 -24.50
CA TRP A 238 1.64 12.25 -24.03
C TRP A 238 0.82 12.17 -22.73
N LEU A 239 -0.12 11.21 -22.61
CA LEU A 239 -0.89 10.99 -21.39
C LEU A 239 0.01 10.60 -20.23
N PHE A 240 0.94 9.66 -20.42
CA PHE A 240 1.91 9.27 -19.42
C PHE A 240 2.72 10.47 -18.92
N HIS A 241 3.35 11.21 -19.83
CA HIS A 241 4.17 12.37 -19.48
C HIS A 241 3.37 13.49 -18.79
N SER A 242 2.11 13.68 -19.17
CA SER A 242 1.24 14.68 -18.54
C SER A 242 0.93 14.32 -17.08
N VAL A 243 0.56 13.07 -16.80
CA VAL A 243 0.33 12.60 -15.43
C VAL A 243 1.59 12.71 -14.58
N ILE A 244 2.76 12.35 -15.13
CA ILE A 244 4.05 12.49 -14.43
C ILE A 244 4.31 13.94 -14.07
N ARG A 245 4.16 14.89 -15.02
CA ARG A 245 4.39 16.32 -14.78
C ARG A 245 3.47 16.89 -13.70
N GLU A 246 2.19 16.56 -13.76
CA GLU A 246 1.21 16.98 -12.75
C GLU A 246 1.57 16.41 -11.36
N THR A 247 1.91 15.12 -11.29
CA THR A 247 2.28 14.46 -10.04
C THR A 247 3.55 15.04 -9.43
N CYS A 248 4.59 15.25 -10.24
CA CYS A 248 5.86 15.82 -9.79
C CYS A 248 5.69 17.28 -9.30
N ALA A 249 4.85 18.07 -9.97
CA ALA A 249 4.55 19.43 -9.55
C ALA A 249 3.86 19.47 -8.17
N VAL A 250 2.86 18.60 -7.97
CA VAL A 250 2.15 18.50 -6.69
C VAL A 250 3.07 17.96 -5.58
N ALA A 251 3.88 16.92 -5.86
CA ALA A 251 4.84 16.36 -4.92
C ALA A 251 5.83 17.43 -4.44
N THR A 252 6.39 18.20 -5.37
CA THR A 252 7.34 19.28 -5.07
C THR A 252 6.70 20.36 -4.20
N ALA A 253 5.48 20.77 -4.47
CA ALA A 253 4.76 21.74 -3.66
C ALA A 253 4.37 21.19 -2.27
N LYS A 254 4.22 19.86 -2.13
CA LYS A 254 4.07 19.16 -0.83
C LYS A 254 5.38 19.01 -0.07
N GLY A 255 6.50 19.56 -0.58
CA GLY A 255 7.83 19.49 0.06
C GLY A 255 8.63 18.24 -0.29
N VAL A 256 8.22 17.48 -1.32
CA VAL A 256 8.94 16.32 -1.82
C VAL A 256 9.48 16.63 -3.22
N PRO A 257 10.70 17.16 -3.37
CA PRO A 257 11.25 17.55 -4.66
C PRO A 257 11.29 16.37 -5.64
N MET A 258 10.61 16.53 -6.77
CA MET A 258 10.62 15.58 -7.89
C MET A 258 10.73 16.33 -9.20
N ASP A 259 11.75 16.00 -10.00
CA ASP A 259 11.92 16.52 -11.36
C ASP A 259 11.22 15.58 -12.35
N ALA A 260 10.29 16.13 -13.13
CA ALA A 260 9.49 15.35 -14.07
C ALA A 260 10.31 14.85 -15.26
N ASP A 261 11.24 15.63 -15.78
CA ASP A 261 12.07 15.24 -16.93
C ASP A 261 13.08 14.16 -16.53
N GLU A 262 13.66 14.28 -15.32
CA GLU A 262 14.51 13.23 -14.74
C GLU A 262 13.69 11.94 -14.52
N PHE A 263 12.49 12.02 -13.95
CA PHE A 263 11.63 10.87 -13.73
C PHE A 263 11.24 10.17 -15.04
N ILE A 264 10.93 10.93 -16.09
CA ILE A 264 10.62 10.39 -17.42
C ILE A 264 11.85 9.69 -18.03
N ALA A 265 13.02 10.33 -17.94
CA ALA A 265 14.24 9.83 -18.54
C ALA A 265 14.79 8.56 -17.88
N HIS A 266 14.48 8.31 -16.61
CA HIS A 266 15.01 7.21 -15.80
C HIS A 266 13.90 6.29 -15.27
N ASP A 267 13.17 6.69 -14.25
CA ASP A 267 12.19 5.82 -13.55
C ASP A 267 11.10 5.31 -14.50
N HIS A 268 10.50 6.20 -15.31
CA HIS A 268 9.45 5.80 -16.27
C HIS A 268 10.00 4.93 -17.38
N LYS A 269 11.15 5.31 -17.96
CA LYS A 269 11.81 4.54 -19.02
C LYS A 269 12.14 3.13 -18.57
N ASP A 270 12.64 2.96 -17.34
CA ASP A 270 12.94 1.63 -16.81
C ASP A 270 11.67 0.77 -16.71
N ILE A 271 10.55 1.36 -16.26
CA ILE A 271 9.27 0.68 -16.14
C ILE A 271 8.77 0.23 -17.52
N VAL A 272 8.66 1.14 -18.48
CA VAL A 272 8.13 0.82 -19.81
C VAL A 272 9.03 -0.15 -20.58
N THR A 273 10.32 -0.23 -20.24
CA THR A 273 11.26 -1.20 -20.82
C THR A 273 11.14 -2.58 -20.19
N ASN A 274 11.08 -2.64 -18.85
CA ASN A 274 11.17 -3.92 -18.12
C ASN A 274 9.83 -4.67 -18.04
N ILE A 275 8.71 -3.96 -18.06
CA ILE A 275 7.36 -4.55 -17.92
C ILE A 275 6.40 -4.12 -19.04
N ALA A 276 6.91 -3.95 -20.26
CA ALA A 276 6.14 -3.51 -21.44
C ALA A 276 4.88 -4.36 -21.69
N ASP A 277 4.99 -5.68 -21.56
CA ASP A 277 3.92 -6.65 -21.84
C ASP A 277 2.92 -6.86 -20.68
N TYR A 278 3.04 -6.06 -19.61
CA TYR A 278 2.23 -6.23 -18.42
C TYR A 278 0.93 -5.41 -18.46
N TYR A 279 -0.17 -6.00 -17.93
CA TYR A 279 -1.38 -5.29 -17.58
C TYR A 279 -1.32 -4.88 -16.11
N PRO A 280 -1.19 -3.58 -15.78
CA PRO A 280 -1.08 -3.11 -14.41
C PRO A 280 -2.28 -3.46 -13.53
N SER A 281 -2.12 -3.34 -12.21
CA SER A 281 -3.12 -3.75 -11.22
C SER A 281 -4.52 -3.13 -11.45
N MET A 282 -4.61 -1.86 -11.83
CA MET A 282 -5.89 -1.22 -12.12
C MET A 282 -6.57 -1.79 -13.37
N CYS A 283 -5.80 -2.23 -14.38
CA CYS A 283 -6.36 -3.01 -15.49
C CYS A 283 -6.98 -4.31 -15.00
N GLN A 284 -6.27 -5.00 -14.09
CA GLN A 284 -6.78 -6.25 -13.52
C GLN A 284 -8.07 -6.01 -12.71
N ASP A 285 -8.13 -4.91 -11.95
CA ASP A 285 -9.32 -4.53 -11.20
C ASP A 285 -10.50 -4.20 -12.10
N MET A 286 -10.27 -3.38 -13.14
CA MET A 286 -11.33 -2.87 -13.99
C MET A 286 -11.77 -3.88 -15.07
N LEU A 287 -10.82 -4.56 -15.73
CA LEU A 287 -11.12 -5.35 -16.92
C LEU A 287 -11.42 -6.82 -16.59
N PHE A 288 -10.79 -7.37 -15.56
CA PHE A 288 -10.90 -8.80 -15.25
C PHE A 288 -11.78 -9.06 -14.03
N ASN A 289 -11.71 -8.19 -13.01
CA ASN A 289 -12.39 -8.42 -11.74
C ASN A 289 -13.63 -7.52 -11.51
N HIS A 290 -13.83 -6.47 -12.29
CA HIS A 290 -14.92 -5.49 -12.16
C HIS A 290 -15.10 -4.99 -10.72
N ARG A 291 -14.02 -4.62 -10.07
CA ARG A 291 -14.02 -4.15 -8.67
C ARG A 291 -13.59 -2.68 -8.55
N GLN A 292 -13.83 -2.11 -7.39
CA GLN A 292 -13.39 -0.75 -7.06
C GLN A 292 -11.87 -0.65 -7.08
N THR A 293 -11.38 0.42 -7.71
CA THR A 293 -9.95 0.70 -7.89
C THR A 293 -9.41 1.63 -6.81
N GLU A 294 -8.10 1.84 -6.82
CA GLU A 294 -7.40 2.81 -5.96
C GLU A 294 -7.39 4.24 -6.54
N ILE A 295 -8.22 4.57 -7.52
CA ILE A 295 -8.20 5.86 -8.25
C ILE A 295 -8.27 7.07 -7.32
N ASP A 296 -9.02 6.98 -6.22
CA ASP A 296 -9.25 8.08 -5.29
C ASP A 296 -8.00 8.47 -4.49
N VAL A 297 -7.12 7.51 -4.22
CA VAL A 297 -5.84 7.73 -3.51
C VAL A 297 -4.64 7.87 -4.47
N LEU A 298 -4.88 7.78 -5.76
CA LEU A 298 -3.92 8.03 -6.84
C LEU A 298 -4.24 9.36 -7.54
N ASN A 299 -4.69 9.33 -8.80
CA ASN A 299 -4.99 10.54 -9.58
C ASN A 299 -6.03 11.45 -8.91
N GLY A 300 -7.01 10.88 -8.21
CA GLY A 300 -8.01 11.64 -7.45
C GLY A 300 -7.36 12.47 -6.33
N LYS A 301 -6.42 11.90 -5.58
CA LYS A 301 -5.73 12.62 -4.50
C LYS A 301 -4.71 13.62 -5.03
N ILE A 302 -4.02 13.31 -6.15
CA ILE A 302 -3.16 14.27 -6.83
C ILE A 302 -3.97 15.51 -7.25
N ALA A 303 -5.16 15.31 -7.84
CA ALA A 303 -6.05 16.40 -8.24
C ALA A 303 -6.55 17.21 -7.04
N GLU A 304 -6.93 16.54 -5.94
CA GLU A 304 -7.35 17.20 -4.70
C GLU A 304 -6.23 18.07 -4.11
N TYR A 305 -5.01 17.53 -4.00
CA TYR A 305 -3.86 18.30 -3.52
C TYR A 305 -3.48 19.43 -4.47
N GLY A 306 -3.58 19.22 -5.79
CA GLY A 306 -3.38 20.27 -6.79
C GLY A 306 -4.33 21.45 -6.55
N GLU A 307 -5.62 21.18 -6.34
CA GLU A 307 -6.62 22.20 -6.06
C GLU A 307 -6.33 22.97 -4.76
N GLN A 308 -5.95 22.25 -3.69
CA GLN A 308 -5.57 22.85 -2.40
C GLN A 308 -4.33 23.76 -2.49
N LEU A 309 -3.40 23.46 -3.40
CA LEU A 309 -2.13 24.15 -3.58
C LEU A 309 -2.13 25.16 -4.73
N GLY A 310 -3.24 25.27 -5.47
CA GLY A 310 -3.31 26.14 -6.65
C GLY A 310 -2.50 25.66 -7.84
N ILE A 311 -2.31 24.35 -7.98
CA ILE A 311 -1.60 23.70 -9.09
C ILE A 311 -2.60 23.03 -10.02
N ASP A 312 -2.52 23.35 -11.30
CA ASP A 312 -3.38 22.74 -12.31
C ASP A 312 -3.01 21.27 -12.53
N THR A 313 -4.00 20.39 -12.38
CA THR A 313 -3.87 18.94 -12.61
C THR A 313 -5.02 18.41 -13.47
N PRO A 314 -5.22 18.97 -14.68
CA PRO A 314 -6.39 18.67 -15.51
C PRO A 314 -6.44 17.21 -15.95
N VAL A 315 -5.31 16.60 -16.28
CA VAL A 315 -5.26 15.21 -16.76
C VAL A 315 -5.56 14.23 -15.62
N CYS A 316 -4.96 14.39 -14.44
CA CYS A 316 -5.29 13.60 -13.27
C CYS A 316 -6.77 13.74 -12.87
N LYS A 317 -7.31 14.96 -12.92
CA LYS A 317 -8.71 15.24 -12.63
C LYS A 317 -9.65 14.52 -13.60
N VAL A 318 -9.40 14.61 -14.90
CA VAL A 318 -10.21 13.94 -15.93
C VAL A 318 -10.13 12.44 -15.80
N LEU A 319 -8.93 11.87 -15.70
CA LEU A 319 -8.73 10.41 -15.55
C LEU A 319 -9.45 9.87 -14.32
N SER A 320 -9.38 10.60 -13.19
CA SER A 320 -10.08 10.17 -11.97
C SER A 320 -11.60 10.10 -12.15
N GLN A 321 -12.19 11.08 -12.84
CA GLN A 321 -13.65 11.08 -13.13
C GLN A 321 -14.03 9.96 -14.11
N VAL A 322 -13.21 9.72 -15.15
CA VAL A 322 -13.43 8.64 -16.10
C VAL A 322 -13.45 7.28 -15.40
N VAL A 323 -12.43 7.00 -14.57
CA VAL A 323 -12.36 5.73 -13.83
C VAL A 323 -13.52 5.58 -12.85
N ARG A 324 -13.88 6.64 -12.10
CA ARG A 324 -15.05 6.64 -11.20
C ARG A 324 -16.35 6.33 -11.97
N CYS A 325 -16.53 6.91 -13.15
CA CYS A 325 -17.68 6.64 -13.99
C CYS A 325 -17.69 5.18 -14.47
N ILE A 326 -16.56 4.65 -14.91
CA ILE A 326 -16.43 3.25 -15.34
C ILE A 326 -16.76 2.30 -14.19
N GLN A 327 -16.10 2.44 -13.05
CA GLN A 327 -16.28 1.52 -11.91
C GLN A 327 -17.66 1.60 -11.25
N GLY A 328 -18.37 2.71 -11.42
CA GLY A 328 -19.77 2.85 -10.99
C GLY A 328 -20.80 2.26 -11.94
N ASN A 329 -20.40 1.76 -13.12
CA ASN A 329 -21.30 1.31 -14.18
C ASN A 329 -20.78 0.06 -14.92
N TYR A 330 -20.06 -0.84 -14.27
CA TYR A 330 -19.55 -2.04 -14.93
C TYR A 330 -20.64 -2.89 -15.60
N ASP A 331 -21.81 -2.97 -14.98
CA ASP A 331 -22.97 -3.71 -15.47
C ASP A 331 -23.62 -3.10 -16.72
N LYS A 332 -23.32 -1.82 -17.02
CA LYS A 332 -23.89 -1.06 -18.13
C LYS A 332 -22.91 -0.81 -19.27
N GLN A 333 -21.66 -1.24 -19.10
CA GLN A 333 -20.64 -1.05 -20.13
C GLN A 333 -20.93 -1.89 -21.36
N TYR A 334 -20.79 -1.25 -22.54
CA TYR A 334 -20.85 -1.95 -23.80
C TYR A 334 -19.54 -2.72 -24.03
N LEU A 335 -19.60 -4.02 -23.74
CA LEU A 335 -18.51 -4.96 -23.96
C LEU A 335 -18.83 -5.79 -25.19
N LYS A 336 -17.99 -5.71 -26.22
CA LYS A 336 -18.00 -6.65 -27.35
C LYS A 336 -17.00 -7.75 -27.10
#